data_76d9eb6565d7ee547ed0a597e5612df9
#
_entry.id   76d9eb6565d7ee547ed0a597e5612df9
#
_cell.length_a   1.000
_cell.length_b   1.000
_cell.length_c   1.000
_cell.angle_alpha   90.00
_cell.angle_beta   90.00
_cell.angle_gamma   90.00
#
_symmetry.space_group_name_H-M   'P 1'
#
loop_
_entity.id
_entity.type
_entity.pdbx_description
1 polymer ?
#
loop_
_entity_poly.entity_id
_entity_poly.type
_entity_poly.pdbx_seq_one_letter_code
_entity_poly.pdbx_strand_id
1 'polypeptide(L)'
;MSTPFRINEALLIAGRAFEPFQCVAWAPQDGNGDLSLTVIDRAATRICRKQIPSSTYSDPAQLESLLQEVRAELSQGGYTLQSWAMPG
;
A
#
# COMPACT_ATOMS: atom_id res chain seq x y z
N MET A 1 3.41 3.63 24.59
CA MET A 1 2.50 4.38 23.70
C MET A 1 2.87 4.14 22.25
N SER A 2 1.93 3.66 21.47
CA SER A 2 2.18 3.50 20.06
C SER A 2 1.93 4.83 19.36
N THR A 3 2.91 5.26 18.55
CA THR A 3 2.78 6.45 17.75
C THR A 3 2.10 6.08 16.44
N PRO A 4 1.09 6.83 15.97
CA PRO A 4 0.50 6.56 14.67
C PRO A 4 1.56 6.65 13.58
N PHE A 5 1.40 5.87 12.51
CA PHE A 5 2.29 5.95 11.37
C PHE A 5 2.18 7.32 10.72
N ARG A 6 3.33 7.88 10.39
CA ARG A 6 3.39 9.06 9.55
C ARG A 6 3.21 8.62 8.09
N ILE A 7 2.80 9.57 7.27
CA ILE A 7 2.58 9.28 5.85
C ILE A 7 3.84 8.71 5.18
N ASN A 8 5.01 9.19 5.55
CA ASN A 8 6.28 8.69 4.99
C ASN A 8 6.50 7.21 5.32
N GLU A 9 6.17 6.81 6.53
CA GLU A 9 6.28 5.41 6.95
C GLU A 9 5.31 4.53 6.18
N ALA A 10 4.07 5.00 6.01
CA ALA A 10 3.07 4.28 5.24
C ALA A 10 3.50 4.11 3.78
N LEU A 11 4.08 5.15 3.19
CA LEU A 11 4.57 5.10 1.82
C LEU A 11 5.67 4.05 1.65
N LEU A 12 6.61 4.00 2.59
CA LEU A 12 7.70 3.02 2.54
C LEU A 12 7.18 1.59 2.68
N ILE A 13 6.26 1.38 3.60
CA ILE A 13 5.68 0.07 3.85
C ILE A 13 4.90 -0.40 2.62
N ALA A 14 4.06 0.48 2.07
CA ALA A 14 3.28 0.16 0.88
C ALA A 14 4.18 -0.15 -0.32
N GLY A 15 5.28 0.60 -0.47
CA GLY A 15 6.21 0.37 -1.57
C GLY A 15 6.85 -1.00 -1.54
N ARG A 16 7.03 -1.58 -0.35
CA ARG A 16 7.63 -2.91 -0.21
C ARG A 16 6.61 -4.03 -0.28
N ALA A 17 5.36 -3.74 0.03
CA ALA A 17 4.32 -4.76 0.14
C ALA A 17 4.01 -5.44 -1.20
N PHE A 18 4.34 -4.82 -2.31
CA PHE A 18 3.98 -5.31 -3.63
C PHE A 18 5.17 -5.69 -4.50
N GLU A 19 6.35 -5.87 -3.89
CA GLU A 19 7.51 -6.34 -4.65
C GLU A 19 7.20 -7.69 -5.31
N PRO A 20 7.69 -7.96 -6.52
CA PRO A 20 8.65 -7.18 -7.31
C PRO A 20 8.02 -6.08 -8.17
N PHE A 21 6.73 -5.81 -8.01
CA PHE A 21 6.08 -4.76 -8.78
C PHE A 21 6.37 -3.39 -8.16
N GLN A 22 6.28 -2.36 -8.98
CA GLN A 22 6.46 -1.00 -8.52
C GLN A 22 5.17 -0.50 -7.88
N CYS A 23 5.30 0.11 -6.71
CA CYS A 23 4.17 0.76 -6.04
C CYS A 23 4.42 2.25 -6.00
N VAL A 24 3.49 3.02 -6.52
CA VAL A 24 3.53 4.48 -6.47
C VAL A 24 2.45 4.93 -5.50
N ALA A 25 2.85 5.68 -4.48
CA ALA A 25 1.92 6.17 -3.48
C ALA A 25 2.19 7.65 -3.22
N TRP A 26 1.13 8.43 -3.11
CA TRP A 26 1.24 9.86 -2.85
C TRP A 26 0.01 10.34 -2.12
N ALA A 27 0.15 11.52 -1.48
CA ALA A 27 -0.97 12.19 -0.81
C ALA A 27 -1.39 13.37 -1.67
N PRO A 28 -2.60 13.37 -2.24
CA PRO A 28 -3.09 14.53 -2.99
C PRO A 28 -3.19 15.77 -2.09
N GLN A 29 -2.81 16.92 -2.62
CA GLN A 29 -2.80 18.16 -1.83
C GLN A 29 -4.20 18.62 -1.44
N ASP A 30 -5.18 18.34 -2.27
CA ASP A 30 -6.57 18.71 -2.04
C ASP A 30 -7.38 17.60 -1.37
N GLY A 31 -6.71 16.53 -1.01
CA GLY A 31 -7.35 15.43 -0.30
C GLY A 31 -7.47 15.72 1.20
N ASN A 32 -8.21 14.88 1.89
CA ASN A 32 -8.42 14.97 3.34
C ASN A 32 -7.33 14.23 4.11
N GLY A 33 -6.11 14.22 3.61
CA GLY A 33 -5.02 13.45 4.20
C GLY A 33 -4.99 12.01 3.73
N ASP A 34 -5.79 11.64 2.76
CA ASP A 34 -5.83 10.28 2.24
C ASP A 34 -4.61 9.99 1.38
N LEU A 35 -4.24 8.72 1.32
CA LEU A 35 -3.12 8.23 0.53
C LEU A 35 -3.65 7.56 -0.74
N SER A 36 -3.06 7.90 -1.88
CA SER A 36 -3.39 7.24 -3.14
C SER A 36 -2.29 6.24 -3.48
N LEU A 37 -2.68 5.00 -3.77
CA LEU A 37 -1.75 3.90 -4.01
C LEU A 37 -2.03 3.29 -5.38
N THR A 38 -0.98 3.13 -6.19
CA THR A 38 -1.07 2.48 -7.49
C THR A 38 0.04 1.44 -7.62
N VAL A 39 -0.31 0.22 -7.99
CA VAL A 39 0.66 -0.83 -8.26
C VAL A 39 0.81 -0.96 -9.77
N ILE A 40 2.06 -0.97 -10.23
CA ILE A 40 2.42 -0.99 -11.66
C ILE A 40 3.28 -2.21 -11.92
N ASP A 41 2.98 -2.94 -12.99
CA ASP A 41 3.78 -4.09 -13.37
C ASP A 41 5.04 -3.67 -14.13
N ARG A 42 5.82 -4.66 -14.59
CA ARG A 42 7.09 -4.42 -15.27
C ARG A 42 6.91 -3.72 -16.61
N ALA A 43 5.73 -3.81 -17.21
CA ALA A 43 5.41 -3.15 -18.47
C ALA A 43 4.83 -1.74 -18.25
N ALA A 44 4.92 -1.22 -17.04
CA ALA A 44 4.38 0.08 -16.65
C ALA A 44 2.86 0.16 -16.77
N THR A 45 2.18 -0.99 -16.69
CA THR A 45 0.72 -1.05 -16.72
C THR A 45 0.18 -1.03 -15.30
N ARG A 46 -0.83 -0.19 -15.04
CA ARG A 46 -1.47 -0.13 -13.74
C ARG A 46 -2.30 -1.40 -13.54
N ILE A 47 -1.98 -2.16 -12.50
CA ILE A 47 -2.67 -3.42 -12.21
C ILE A 47 -3.58 -3.30 -10.99
N CYS A 48 -3.37 -2.28 -10.15
CA CYS A 48 -4.21 -2.04 -8.98
C CYS A 48 -4.13 -0.58 -8.57
N ARG A 49 -5.25 -0.04 -8.12
CA ARG A 49 -5.30 1.31 -7.58
C ARG A 49 -6.21 1.30 -6.36
N LYS A 50 -5.72 1.88 -5.25
CA LYS A 50 -6.48 1.98 -4.01
C LYS A 50 -6.31 3.36 -3.41
N GLN A 51 -7.33 3.80 -2.70
CA GLN A 51 -7.26 5.00 -1.90
C GLN A 51 -7.33 4.59 -0.43
N ILE A 52 -6.39 5.07 0.37
CA ILE A 52 -6.26 4.69 1.77
C ILE A 52 -6.58 5.89 2.63
N PRO A 53 -7.68 5.87 3.40
CA PRO A 53 -7.99 6.96 4.32
C PRO A 53 -6.92 7.13 5.39
N SER A 54 -6.75 8.35 5.88
CA SER A 54 -5.77 8.64 6.91
C SER A 54 -6.00 7.82 8.18
N SER A 55 -7.26 7.55 8.51
CA SER A 55 -7.60 6.71 9.66
C SER A 55 -7.10 5.27 9.49
N THR A 56 -6.96 4.80 8.26
CA THR A 56 -6.50 3.46 7.97
C THR A 56 -4.98 3.37 8.01
N TYR A 57 -4.27 4.26 7.32
CA TYR A 57 -2.81 4.13 7.28
C TYR A 57 -2.13 4.58 8.56
N SER A 58 -2.83 5.34 9.41
CA SER A 58 -2.29 5.72 10.73
C SER A 58 -2.30 4.56 11.71
N ASP A 59 -3.14 3.55 11.49
CA ASP A 59 -3.24 2.39 12.35
C ASP A 59 -2.49 1.22 11.70
N PRO A 60 -1.40 0.75 12.33
CA PRO A 60 -0.60 -0.33 11.74
C PRO A 60 -1.42 -1.58 11.41
N ALA A 61 -2.36 -1.95 12.27
CA ALA A 61 -3.17 -3.15 12.04
C ALA A 61 -4.09 -2.99 10.85
N GLN A 62 -4.70 -1.82 10.70
CA GLN A 62 -5.59 -1.54 9.57
C GLN A 62 -4.81 -1.43 8.26
N LEU A 63 -3.64 -0.80 8.30
CA LEU A 63 -2.79 -0.70 7.13
C LEU A 63 -2.35 -2.09 6.67
N GLU A 64 -1.93 -2.95 7.59
CA GLU A 64 -1.54 -4.32 7.28
C GLU A 64 -2.70 -5.08 6.64
N SER A 65 -3.89 -4.99 7.22
CA SER A 65 -5.07 -5.67 6.68
C SER A 65 -5.38 -5.23 5.26
N LEU A 66 -5.31 -3.93 5.00
CA LEU A 66 -5.57 -3.40 3.67
C LEU A 66 -4.54 -3.86 2.66
N LEU A 67 -3.26 -3.82 3.03
CA LEU A 67 -2.19 -4.26 2.13
C LEU A 67 -2.29 -5.75 1.84
N GLN A 68 -2.61 -6.57 2.84
CA GLN A 68 -2.80 -7.99 2.64
C GLN A 68 -3.99 -8.27 1.72
N GLU A 69 -5.06 -7.50 1.85
CA GLU A 69 -6.23 -7.63 0.98
C GLU A 69 -5.88 -7.32 -0.47
N VAL A 70 -5.13 -6.26 -0.72
CA VAL A 70 -4.69 -5.89 -2.06
C VAL A 70 -3.75 -6.95 -2.63
N ARG A 71 -2.82 -7.48 -1.81
CA ARG A 71 -1.94 -8.56 -2.22
C ARG A 71 -2.73 -9.79 -2.64
N ALA A 72 -3.78 -10.13 -1.89
CA ALA A 72 -4.64 -11.26 -2.22
C ALA A 72 -5.36 -11.05 -3.55
N GLU A 73 -5.86 -9.85 -3.79
CA GLU A 73 -6.50 -9.51 -5.07
C GLU A 73 -5.53 -9.68 -6.24
N LEU A 74 -4.30 -9.22 -6.10
CA LEU A 74 -3.29 -9.35 -7.15
C LEU A 74 -2.93 -10.82 -7.37
N SER A 75 -2.78 -11.59 -6.30
CA SER A 75 -2.48 -13.01 -6.41
C SER A 75 -3.58 -13.76 -7.15
N GLN A 76 -4.84 -13.42 -6.88
CA GLN A 76 -5.97 -14.02 -7.58
C GLN A 76 -5.99 -13.64 -9.06
N GLY A 77 -5.47 -12.47 -9.39
CA GLY A 77 -5.36 -12.01 -10.77
C GLY A 77 -4.19 -12.62 -11.53
N GLY A 78 -3.42 -13.50 -10.91
CA GLY A 78 -2.30 -14.18 -11.56
C GLY A 78 -0.95 -13.52 -11.35
N TYR A 79 -0.86 -12.49 -10.54
CA TYR A 79 0.41 -11.81 -10.24
C TYR A 79 1.09 -12.50 -9.07
N THR A 80 2.38 -12.79 -9.23
CA THR A 80 3.16 -13.42 -8.16
C THR A 80 3.90 -12.36 -7.37
N LEU A 81 3.63 -12.31 -6.08
CA LEU A 81 4.25 -11.36 -5.17
C LEU A 81 5.26 -12.07 -4.28
N GLN A 82 6.31 -11.33 -3.89
CA GLN A 82 7.27 -11.83 -2.92
C GLN A 82 6.64 -11.85 -1.53
N SER A 83 7.20 -12.69 -0.67
CA SER A 83 6.74 -12.75 0.73
C SER A 83 6.92 -11.38 1.39
N TRP A 84 5.93 -10.99 2.16
CA TRP A 84 5.95 -9.70 2.86
C TRP A 84 5.28 -9.83 4.20
N ALA A 85 5.83 -9.14 5.18
CA ALA A 85 5.22 -9.01 6.50
C ALA A 85 5.38 -7.57 6.97
N MET A 86 4.43 -7.13 7.79
CA MET A 86 4.48 -5.80 8.37
C MET A 86 5.76 -5.66 9.21
N PRO A 87 6.54 -4.59 9.03
CA PRO A 87 7.71 -4.38 9.89
C PRO A 87 7.27 -4.18 11.34
N GLY A 88 7.91 -4.92 12.21
CA GLY A 88 7.56 -4.96 13.63
C GLY A 88 8.35 -4.06 14.51
#